data_4d880909e50915ef6a86ad67498f59d1
#
_entry.id   4d880909e50915ef6a86ad67498f59d1
#
_cell.length_a   1.000
_cell.length_b   1.000
_cell.length_c   1.000
_cell.angle_alpha   90.00
_cell.angle_beta   90.00
_cell.angle_gamma   90.00
#
_symmetry.space_group_name_H-M   'P 1'
#
loop_
_entity.id
_entity.type
_entity.pdbx_description
1 polymer ?
#
loop_
_entity_poly.entity_id
_entity_poly.type
_entity_poly.pdbx_seq_one_letter_code
_entity_poly.pdbx_strand_id
1 'polypeptide(L)'
;MNKRLHSYLLLTGTLLYSAALPINAQENTMGKVSTDSLTQDTLFSTPYLHDQVLQTVEVIGRNERSYKNTNSFIGTKTETPLKDIPQSIGYVTKELVRDQGATTVNEVVKNISGVNQYTFYNDFSIRGFRTTGNRNSGNLVNGMRAQTSLWKQQSLANIERVEVIKGPASALFGNAAPGGVINRVTKKPLPYQRNTVSTTVGSFNTLNTYGDFTGPLDKKNTLLYRLNIGYEHTDSYRDLQANTNYIVAPSFSFLPTQRTRFNVDIVYQRTDGKVDRGQPIFGDGDLNSVPISRSLSATNDYLKENLVNITLGVTHKFTDNLSFNATYLNSSYDEDLREHNQANAYVKLADGTQSPSRILMQCLVRQRHFRNNSFNTYFNYNVSTGPVNHRILLGYDYFQMAQQAGSSAMTAGGYLLKDGTTTTAFKPANIAKYVLDKDGNPRTNVPYYDLTSNNNNIERDYSKYIFVSTALSPYLQYSHGIYLQEQMEVGPVKLLLGIRQEIFTDVLNYKTNKESRTTQHAFIPRLGAVVAINKNLNVYGTWVKGFEPQSASVQGNPNTGGPFDPEYSQLLEAGLKGEWFDKRLSTTLSFFHLQKRNTLYNANDANNPELLEQVGEETSKGIELD
;
A
#
# COMPACT_ATOMS: atom_id res chain seq x y z
N MET A 1 -18.09 35.97 -12.85
CA MET A 1 -17.45 35.93 -14.17
C MET A 1 -17.35 34.46 -14.61
N ASN A 2 -18.47 34.01 -15.17
CA ASN A 2 -18.63 32.64 -15.66
C ASN A 2 -18.54 32.64 -17.18
N LYS A 3 -17.63 31.81 -17.72
CA LYS A 3 -17.71 31.22 -19.07
C LYS A 3 -16.34 30.66 -19.43
N ARG A 4 -16.10 29.39 -19.13
CA ARG A 4 -15.12 28.47 -19.76
C ARG A 4 -15.08 27.13 -19.01
N LEU A 5 -16.18 26.36 -19.08
CA LEU A 5 -16.20 24.98 -18.59
C LEU A 5 -17.24 24.10 -19.31
N HIS A 6 -17.50 24.35 -20.58
CA HIS A 6 -18.53 23.57 -21.32
C HIS A 6 -18.03 22.95 -22.64
N SER A 7 -16.73 22.80 -22.86
CA SER A 7 -16.20 22.29 -24.14
C SER A 7 -15.48 20.95 -24.11
N TYR A 8 -15.48 20.19 -22.99
CA TYR A 8 -14.80 18.89 -22.92
C TYR A 8 -15.70 17.68 -22.72
N LEU A 9 -17.01 17.83 -22.80
CA LEU A 9 -17.96 16.71 -22.57
C LEU A 9 -18.64 16.17 -23.84
N LEU A 10 -18.21 16.57 -25.02
CA LEU A 10 -18.87 16.19 -26.30
C LEU A 10 -18.01 15.31 -27.23
N LEU A 11 -16.88 14.80 -26.78
CA LEU A 11 -16.01 13.92 -27.61
C LEU A 11 -15.94 12.43 -27.12
N THR A 12 -16.72 12.03 -26.14
CA THR A 12 -16.76 10.65 -25.66
C THR A 12 -18.03 9.88 -26.04
N GLY A 13 -18.94 10.49 -26.78
CA GLY A 13 -20.25 9.90 -27.11
C GLY A 13 -20.35 9.14 -28.42
N THR A 14 -19.37 9.20 -29.32
CA THR A 14 -19.52 8.74 -30.71
C THR A 14 -18.68 7.53 -31.12
N LEU A 15 -18.05 6.81 -30.20
CA LEU A 15 -17.21 5.63 -30.50
C LEU A 15 -17.79 4.29 -30.02
N LEU A 16 -19.04 4.23 -29.59
CA LEU A 16 -19.70 3.00 -29.12
C LEU A 16 -20.81 2.46 -30.03
N TYR A 17 -20.95 2.94 -31.29
CA TYR A 17 -22.07 2.53 -32.15
C TYR A 17 -21.65 1.93 -33.49
N SER A 18 -20.63 1.09 -33.55
CA SER A 18 -20.39 0.23 -34.72
C SER A 18 -19.46 -0.94 -34.44
N ALA A 19 -19.94 -1.98 -33.76
CA ALA A 19 -19.42 -3.34 -33.88
C ALA A 19 -20.41 -4.37 -33.32
N ALA A 20 -21.59 -4.45 -33.90
CA ALA A 20 -22.41 -5.65 -33.80
C ALA A 20 -22.03 -6.56 -34.98
N LEU A 21 -21.18 -7.54 -34.76
CA LEU A 21 -20.98 -8.66 -35.68
C LEU A 21 -21.85 -9.83 -35.24
N PRO A 22 -22.51 -10.54 -36.18
CA PRO A 22 -23.41 -11.63 -35.87
C PRO A 22 -22.61 -12.84 -35.38
N ILE A 23 -23.02 -13.40 -34.25
CA ILE A 23 -22.56 -14.70 -33.77
C ILE A 23 -23.35 -15.76 -34.52
N ASN A 24 -22.71 -16.46 -35.46
CA ASN A 24 -23.24 -17.71 -36.02
C ASN A 24 -22.92 -18.84 -35.04
N ALA A 25 -23.95 -19.35 -34.39
CA ALA A 25 -23.88 -20.59 -33.65
C ALA A 25 -23.89 -21.74 -34.65
N GLN A 26 -22.81 -22.48 -34.74
CA GLN A 26 -22.75 -23.76 -35.47
C GLN A 26 -22.88 -24.89 -34.43
N GLU A 27 -24.02 -25.56 -34.45
CA GLU A 27 -24.20 -26.86 -33.78
C GLU A 27 -23.23 -27.87 -34.35
N ASN A 28 -22.37 -28.44 -33.52
CA ASN A 28 -21.62 -29.65 -33.87
C ASN A 28 -21.98 -30.81 -32.93
N THR A 29 -22.50 -31.85 -33.56
CA THR A 29 -22.88 -33.15 -33.07
C THR A 29 -21.78 -33.84 -32.24
N MET A 30 -22.19 -34.43 -31.11
CA MET A 30 -21.35 -35.32 -30.28
C MET A 30 -20.83 -36.51 -31.04
N GLY A 31 -19.52 -36.56 -31.26
CA GLY A 31 -18.78 -37.76 -31.60
C GLY A 31 -18.06 -38.31 -30.36
N LYS A 32 -18.28 -39.58 -30.05
CA LYS A 32 -17.56 -40.33 -29.02
C LYS A 32 -16.06 -40.27 -29.27
N VAL A 33 -15.30 -39.76 -28.34
CA VAL A 33 -13.83 -39.83 -28.35
C VAL A 33 -13.39 -40.89 -27.34
N SER A 34 -12.66 -41.88 -27.85
CA SER A 34 -11.99 -42.93 -27.11
C SER A 34 -10.86 -42.33 -26.25
N THR A 35 -10.75 -42.83 -25.02
CA THR A 35 -9.61 -42.60 -24.16
C THR A 35 -8.39 -43.33 -24.68
N ASP A 36 -7.51 -42.59 -25.36
CA ASP A 36 -6.12 -43.02 -25.55
C ASP A 36 -5.18 -41.90 -25.17
N SER A 37 -4.14 -42.30 -24.46
CA SER A 37 -3.06 -41.54 -23.87
C SER A 37 -2.56 -40.37 -24.73
N LEU A 38 -2.84 -39.16 -24.33
CA LEU A 38 -2.15 -37.99 -24.85
C LEU A 38 -0.82 -37.81 -24.09
N THR A 39 0.23 -38.25 -24.79
CA THR A 39 1.59 -37.78 -24.52
C THR A 39 1.66 -36.28 -24.72
N GLN A 40 2.21 -35.64 -23.72
CA GLN A 40 2.49 -34.23 -23.56
C GLN A 40 3.37 -33.66 -24.67
N ASP A 41 3.13 -32.37 -24.96
CA ASP A 41 4.08 -31.41 -25.47
C ASP A 41 4.58 -31.52 -26.92
N THR A 42 3.73 -31.13 -27.88
CA THR A 42 4.26 -30.59 -29.15
C THR A 42 3.33 -29.56 -29.82
N LEU A 43 2.73 -28.63 -29.09
CA LEU A 43 2.05 -27.50 -29.73
C LEU A 43 2.39 -26.23 -28.97
N PHE A 44 3.19 -25.39 -29.61
CA PHE A 44 3.69 -24.05 -29.24
C PHE A 44 5.15 -23.95 -28.80
N SER A 45 6.04 -24.68 -29.47
CA SER A 45 7.44 -24.23 -29.55
C SER A 45 7.59 -23.25 -30.71
N THR A 46 7.19 -22.00 -30.54
CA THR A 46 7.75 -20.95 -31.39
C THR A 46 9.18 -20.69 -30.91
N PRO A 47 10.19 -20.76 -31.79
CA PRO A 47 11.61 -20.58 -31.42
C PRO A 47 11.95 -19.24 -30.78
N TYR A 48 11.00 -18.31 -30.73
CA TYR A 48 11.17 -16.94 -30.22
C TYR A 48 10.89 -16.78 -28.72
N LEU A 49 10.33 -17.77 -28.04
CA LEU A 49 9.92 -17.61 -26.63
C LEU A 49 10.93 -18.15 -25.62
N HIS A 50 11.84 -19.05 -26.02
CA HIS A 50 12.81 -19.65 -25.09
C HIS A 50 14.05 -18.79 -24.80
N ASP A 51 14.41 -17.86 -25.70
CA ASP A 51 15.61 -17.01 -25.54
C ASP A 51 15.31 -15.59 -25.03
N GLN A 52 14.05 -15.26 -24.71
CA GLN A 52 13.64 -13.93 -24.25
C GLN A 52 13.51 -13.79 -22.74
N VAL A 53 14.19 -14.60 -21.94
CA VAL A 53 14.29 -14.37 -20.50
C VAL A 53 15.23 -13.19 -20.24
N LEU A 54 14.71 -12.00 -20.47
CA LEU A 54 15.29 -10.80 -19.90
C LEU A 54 15.12 -10.91 -18.39
N GLN A 55 16.20 -11.06 -17.65
CA GLN A 55 16.22 -10.99 -16.19
C GLN A 55 15.74 -9.62 -15.74
N THR A 56 14.46 -9.46 -15.57
CA THR A 56 13.88 -8.24 -15.02
C THR A 56 12.51 -8.55 -14.49
N VAL A 57 12.09 -7.81 -13.45
CA VAL A 57 10.74 -7.75 -12.91
C VAL A 57 9.76 -8.37 -13.90
N GLU A 58 9.15 -9.52 -13.57
CA GLU A 58 8.28 -10.29 -14.48
C GLU A 58 7.63 -9.44 -15.57
N VAL A 59 8.27 -9.40 -16.70
CA VAL A 59 7.88 -8.52 -17.80
C VAL A 59 6.93 -9.23 -18.75
N ILE A 60 6.79 -10.54 -18.60
CA ILE A 60 5.79 -11.36 -19.27
C ILE A 60 4.83 -11.83 -18.18
N GLY A 61 3.53 -11.58 -18.35
CA GLY A 61 2.53 -12.05 -17.41
C GLY A 61 2.62 -13.58 -17.26
N ARG A 62 2.51 -14.03 -16.03
CA ARG A 62 2.58 -15.47 -15.71
C ARG A 62 1.51 -16.26 -16.47
N ASN A 63 1.93 -17.29 -17.18
CA ASN A 63 1.02 -18.13 -17.98
C ASN A 63 0.37 -19.25 -17.16
N GLU A 64 0.91 -19.56 -15.98
CA GLU A 64 0.45 -20.67 -15.15
C GLU A 64 -0.77 -20.28 -14.33
N ARG A 65 -1.79 -21.13 -14.31
CA ARG A 65 -2.93 -21.05 -13.39
C ARG A 65 -2.58 -21.81 -12.12
N SER A 66 -1.88 -21.18 -11.20
CA SER A 66 -1.42 -21.82 -9.97
C SER A 66 -1.45 -20.84 -8.80
N TYR A 67 -1.77 -21.34 -7.62
CA TYR A 67 -1.60 -20.59 -6.37
C TYR A 67 -0.13 -20.41 -5.99
N LYS A 68 0.77 -21.17 -6.63
CA LYS A 68 2.20 -21.12 -6.37
C LYS A 68 2.87 -20.02 -7.18
N ASN A 69 3.75 -19.28 -6.53
CA ASN A 69 4.75 -18.41 -7.15
C ASN A 69 6.14 -19.03 -6.93
N THR A 70 6.94 -19.15 -7.99
CA THR A 70 8.25 -19.81 -7.92
C THR A 70 9.38 -18.82 -7.70
N ASN A 71 9.27 -17.60 -8.22
CA ASN A 71 10.32 -16.61 -8.22
C ASN A 71 9.84 -15.29 -7.60
N SER A 72 10.76 -14.54 -7.03
CA SER A 72 10.47 -13.19 -6.57
C SER A 72 11.63 -12.25 -6.92
N PHE A 73 11.27 -11.07 -7.38
CA PHE A 73 12.20 -9.96 -7.60
C PHE A 73 12.46 -9.17 -6.31
N ILE A 74 11.44 -9.08 -5.45
CA ILE A 74 11.47 -8.15 -4.32
C ILE A 74 12.54 -8.51 -3.28
N GLY A 75 12.92 -9.78 -3.17
CA GLY A 75 13.91 -10.22 -2.18
C GLY A 75 15.35 -9.88 -2.52
N THR A 76 15.67 -9.67 -3.80
CA THR A 76 17.05 -9.52 -4.28
C THR A 76 17.23 -8.49 -5.38
N LYS A 77 16.16 -7.83 -5.87
CA LYS A 77 16.12 -7.01 -7.10
C LYS A 77 16.63 -7.75 -8.36
N THR A 78 16.64 -9.07 -8.29
CA THR A 78 16.88 -9.98 -9.41
C THR A 78 15.84 -11.09 -9.36
N GLU A 79 15.48 -11.67 -10.49
CA GLU A 79 14.59 -12.82 -10.51
C GLU A 79 15.30 -14.01 -9.85
N THR A 80 14.89 -14.35 -8.64
CA THR A 80 15.51 -15.40 -7.84
C THR A 80 14.44 -16.37 -7.37
N PRO A 81 14.65 -17.69 -7.49
CA PRO A 81 13.73 -18.68 -6.93
C PRO A 81 13.50 -18.42 -5.44
N LEU A 82 12.24 -18.45 -5.00
CA LEU A 82 11.87 -18.16 -3.60
C LEU A 82 12.60 -19.07 -2.61
N LYS A 83 12.87 -20.32 -2.99
CA LYS A 83 13.64 -21.27 -2.15
C LYS A 83 15.10 -20.86 -1.94
N ASP A 84 15.65 -20.04 -2.86
CA ASP A 84 17.05 -19.60 -2.86
C ASP A 84 17.24 -18.20 -2.24
N ILE A 85 16.17 -17.55 -1.79
CA ILE A 85 16.22 -16.27 -1.09
C ILE A 85 16.36 -16.52 0.41
N PRO A 86 17.42 -16.01 1.07
CA PRO A 86 17.64 -16.22 2.51
C PRO A 86 16.76 -15.31 3.37
N GLN A 87 15.46 -15.25 3.11
CA GLN A 87 14.48 -14.46 3.88
C GLN A 87 13.09 -15.00 3.62
N SER A 88 12.20 -14.92 4.61
CA SER A 88 10.80 -15.28 4.44
C SER A 88 10.09 -14.23 3.58
N ILE A 89 9.45 -14.70 2.49
CA ILE A 89 8.61 -13.91 1.60
C ILE A 89 7.28 -14.64 1.43
N GLY A 90 6.22 -14.02 1.94
CA GLY A 90 4.86 -14.47 1.69
C GLY A 90 4.33 -13.92 0.37
N TYR A 91 3.40 -14.61 -0.25
CA TYR A 91 2.77 -14.16 -1.49
C TYR A 91 1.34 -14.67 -1.64
N VAL A 92 0.54 -13.92 -2.39
CA VAL A 92 -0.81 -14.31 -2.82
C VAL A 92 -0.93 -14.03 -4.31
N THR A 93 -1.28 -15.04 -5.09
CA THR A 93 -1.42 -14.93 -6.55
C THR A 93 -2.82 -14.49 -6.96
N LYS A 94 -2.96 -13.94 -8.16
CA LYS A 94 -4.27 -13.52 -8.72
C LYS A 94 -5.29 -14.66 -8.77
N GLU A 95 -4.83 -15.91 -8.92
CA GLU A 95 -5.70 -17.08 -8.92
C GLU A 95 -6.33 -17.28 -7.54
N LEU A 96 -5.54 -17.16 -6.47
CA LEU A 96 -6.06 -17.25 -5.11
C LEU A 96 -6.96 -16.04 -4.78
N VAL A 97 -6.56 -14.82 -5.21
CA VAL A 97 -7.39 -13.61 -5.10
C VAL A 97 -8.77 -13.83 -5.71
N ARG A 98 -8.81 -14.31 -6.96
CA ARG A 98 -10.06 -14.58 -7.69
C ARG A 98 -10.91 -15.65 -7.00
N ASP A 99 -10.28 -16.78 -6.62
CA ASP A 99 -11.00 -17.94 -6.10
C ASP A 99 -11.52 -17.69 -4.66
N GLN A 100 -10.94 -16.71 -3.95
CA GLN A 100 -11.46 -16.19 -2.69
C GLN A 100 -12.49 -15.07 -2.86
N GLY A 101 -12.69 -14.56 -4.08
CA GLY A 101 -13.54 -13.39 -4.34
C GLY A 101 -13.00 -12.09 -3.70
N ALA A 102 -11.70 -12.04 -3.41
CA ALA A 102 -11.09 -10.90 -2.74
C ALA A 102 -10.91 -9.71 -3.69
N THR A 103 -11.15 -8.51 -3.19
CA THR A 103 -11.04 -7.25 -3.95
C THR A 103 -9.93 -6.35 -3.42
N THR A 104 -9.50 -6.56 -2.18
CA THR A 104 -8.55 -5.71 -1.47
C THR A 104 -7.37 -6.48 -0.88
N VAL A 105 -6.28 -5.76 -0.57
CA VAL A 105 -5.09 -6.36 0.05
C VAL A 105 -5.40 -6.91 1.45
N ASN A 106 -6.26 -6.25 2.22
CA ASN A 106 -6.66 -6.72 3.56
C ASN A 106 -7.28 -8.12 3.53
N GLU A 107 -8.08 -8.41 2.49
CA GLU A 107 -8.75 -9.71 2.35
C GLU A 107 -7.79 -10.84 2.02
N VAL A 108 -6.63 -10.54 1.41
CA VAL A 108 -5.68 -11.57 0.96
C VAL A 108 -4.49 -11.76 1.89
N VAL A 109 -4.08 -10.75 2.67
CA VAL A 109 -2.92 -10.88 3.57
C VAL A 109 -3.14 -11.89 4.69
N LYS A 110 -4.39 -12.24 5.02
CA LYS A 110 -4.73 -13.33 5.95
C LYS A 110 -4.18 -14.70 5.53
N ASN A 111 -3.79 -14.85 4.25
CA ASN A 111 -3.16 -16.08 3.73
C ASN A 111 -1.64 -16.12 3.98
N ILE A 112 -1.07 -15.10 4.62
CA ILE A 112 0.36 -14.98 4.88
C ILE A 112 0.57 -14.92 6.39
N SER A 113 1.35 -15.86 6.94
CA SER A 113 1.66 -15.90 8.37
C SER A 113 2.35 -14.61 8.84
N GLY A 114 2.05 -14.15 10.06
CA GLY A 114 2.63 -12.94 10.65
C GLY A 114 2.19 -11.62 10.02
N VAL A 115 1.19 -11.62 9.11
CA VAL A 115 0.65 -10.41 8.46
C VAL A 115 -0.82 -10.26 8.80
N ASN A 116 -1.19 -9.12 9.38
CA ASN A 116 -2.56 -8.83 9.79
C ASN A 116 -2.98 -7.43 9.34
N GLN A 117 -4.26 -7.25 9.11
CA GLN A 117 -4.85 -5.92 9.02
C GLN A 117 -4.71 -5.21 10.37
N TYR A 118 -4.21 -3.97 10.37
CA TYR A 118 -4.07 -3.17 11.59
C TYR A 118 -5.30 -2.28 11.83
N THR A 119 -5.76 -1.60 10.79
CA THR A 119 -7.01 -0.81 10.79
C THR A 119 -7.83 -1.13 9.54
N PHE A 120 -9.02 -0.53 9.41
CA PHE A 120 -9.80 -0.58 8.16
C PHE A 120 -9.15 0.20 7.01
N TYR A 121 -8.10 0.96 7.30
CA TYR A 121 -7.35 1.75 6.33
C TYR A 121 -6.28 0.90 5.62
N ASN A 122 -5.44 1.55 4.83
CA ASN A 122 -4.39 0.87 4.07
C ASN A 122 -3.11 0.70 4.92
N ASP A 123 -3.24 0.12 6.11
CA ASP A 123 -2.13 -0.20 6.99
C ASP A 123 -2.24 -1.62 7.57
N PHE A 124 -1.08 -2.19 7.84
CA PHE A 124 -0.93 -3.59 8.22
C PHE A 124 0.00 -3.70 9.43
N SER A 125 -0.13 -4.81 10.15
CA SER A 125 0.87 -5.27 11.11
C SER A 125 1.61 -6.45 10.50
N ILE A 126 2.93 -6.36 10.42
CA ILE A 126 3.80 -7.45 9.99
C ILE A 126 4.71 -7.78 11.15
N ARG A 127 4.64 -9.01 11.66
CA ARG A 127 5.40 -9.45 12.84
C ARG A 127 5.25 -8.52 14.05
N GLY A 128 4.05 -7.98 14.28
CA GLY A 128 3.73 -7.07 15.37
C GLY A 128 4.07 -5.60 15.14
N PHE A 129 4.82 -5.26 14.09
CA PHE A 129 5.14 -3.88 13.75
C PHE A 129 4.17 -3.32 12.70
N ARG A 130 3.58 -2.16 13.01
CA ARG A 130 2.67 -1.49 12.10
C ARG A 130 3.42 -0.89 10.92
N THR A 131 2.90 -1.11 9.69
CA THR A 131 3.31 -0.37 8.50
C THR A 131 2.56 0.96 8.47
N THR A 132 3.23 2.06 8.73
CA THR A 132 2.56 3.37 8.80
C THR A 132 2.23 3.88 7.40
N GLY A 133 0.94 3.91 7.05
CA GLY A 133 0.46 4.37 5.75
C GLY A 133 0.83 5.82 5.39
N ASN A 134 0.94 6.70 6.38
CA ASN A 134 1.24 8.12 6.18
C ASN A 134 2.69 8.42 5.75
N ARG A 135 3.63 7.49 5.93
CA ARG A 135 5.04 7.67 5.55
C ARG A 135 5.44 6.84 4.34
N ASN A 136 4.52 6.10 3.73
CA ASN A 136 4.72 5.20 2.58
C ASN A 136 5.90 4.22 2.73
N SER A 137 6.36 3.98 3.95
CA SER A 137 7.52 3.14 4.22
C SER A 137 7.26 1.65 4.00
N GLY A 138 5.99 1.24 3.95
CA GLY A 138 5.58 -0.16 3.82
C GLY A 138 4.90 -0.55 2.50
N ASN A 139 4.72 0.38 1.55
CA ASN A 139 3.96 0.11 0.32
C ASN A 139 4.81 0.26 -0.94
N LEU A 140 4.88 -0.82 -1.71
CA LEU A 140 5.57 -0.86 -2.99
C LEU A 140 4.61 -1.23 -4.12
N VAL A 141 4.89 -0.73 -5.32
CA VAL A 141 4.31 -1.18 -6.59
C VAL A 141 5.46 -1.54 -7.52
N ASN A 142 5.53 -2.81 -7.93
CA ASN A 142 6.63 -3.35 -8.74
C ASN A 142 8.03 -3.05 -8.16
N GLY A 143 8.17 -3.11 -6.84
CA GLY A 143 9.43 -2.80 -6.16
C GLY A 143 9.77 -1.31 -6.06
N MET A 144 8.88 -0.42 -6.46
CA MET A 144 9.03 1.04 -6.35
C MET A 144 8.16 1.59 -5.22
N ARG A 145 8.66 2.54 -4.45
CA ARG A 145 7.83 3.24 -3.46
C ARG A 145 6.75 4.05 -4.16
N ALA A 146 5.52 3.77 -3.86
CA ALA A 146 4.36 4.39 -4.48
C ALA A 146 3.43 4.98 -3.42
N GLN A 147 2.78 6.09 -3.76
CA GLN A 147 1.63 6.57 -3.02
C GLN A 147 0.49 5.56 -3.18
N THR A 148 -0.18 5.27 -2.08
CA THR A 148 -1.42 4.51 -2.05
C THR A 148 -2.55 5.38 -1.51
N SER A 149 -3.79 4.96 -1.70
CA SER A 149 -4.94 5.59 -1.03
C SER A 149 -4.74 5.58 0.48
N LEU A 150 -5.15 6.64 1.16
CA LEU A 150 -4.96 6.75 2.61
C LEU A 150 -6.07 6.03 3.39
N TRP A 151 -7.31 6.15 2.92
CA TRP A 151 -8.50 5.69 3.65
C TRP A 151 -9.05 4.39 3.15
N LYS A 152 -9.09 4.21 1.84
CA LYS A 152 -9.67 3.02 1.23
C LYS A 152 -8.57 2.16 0.62
N GLN A 153 -8.81 0.86 0.62
CA GLN A 153 -7.90 -0.10 0.00
C GLN A 153 -7.90 0.06 -1.52
N GLN A 154 -6.74 -0.14 -2.12
CA GLN A 154 -6.64 -0.20 -3.57
C GLN A 154 -7.24 -1.50 -4.11
N SER A 155 -7.90 -1.39 -5.27
CA SER A 155 -8.40 -2.53 -6.02
C SER A 155 -7.27 -3.48 -6.44
N LEU A 156 -7.56 -4.78 -6.45
CA LEU A 156 -6.68 -5.82 -6.95
C LEU A 156 -6.89 -6.15 -8.45
N ALA A 157 -7.76 -5.43 -9.16
CA ALA A 157 -8.14 -5.72 -10.55
C ALA A 157 -6.94 -5.81 -11.51
N ASN A 158 -5.93 -4.94 -11.34
CA ASN A 158 -4.72 -4.91 -12.17
C ASN A 158 -3.51 -5.61 -11.51
N ILE A 159 -3.70 -6.35 -10.41
CA ILE A 159 -2.62 -6.97 -9.66
C ILE A 159 -2.45 -8.44 -10.06
N GLU A 160 -1.23 -8.83 -10.37
CA GLU A 160 -0.82 -10.20 -10.68
C GLU A 160 -0.61 -11.01 -9.40
N ARG A 161 0.01 -10.38 -8.39
CA ARG A 161 0.22 -10.95 -7.05
C ARG A 161 0.56 -9.87 -6.03
N VAL A 162 0.31 -10.20 -4.78
CA VAL A 162 0.78 -9.44 -3.62
C VAL A 162 1.93 -10.21 -3.00
N GLU A 163 3.05 -9.55 -2.72
CA GLU A 163 4.22 -10.13 -2.04
C GLU A 163 4.48 -9.37 -0.76
N VAL A 164 4.92 -10.07 0.28
CA VAL A 164 5.29 -9.47 1.55
C VAL A 164 6.69 -9.94 1.92
N ILE A 165 7.65 -9.00 1.99
CA ILE A 165 8.93 -9.25 2.64
C ILE A 165 8.71 -9.10 4.14
N LYS A 166 9.00 -10.13 4.92
CA LYS A 166 8.89 -10.11 6.37
C LYS A 166 10.23 -9.73 7.00
N GLY A 167 10.22 -8.69 7.84
CA GLY A 167 11.42 -8.08 8.41
C GLY A 167 11.96 -6.89 7.59
N PRO A 168 13.03 -6.22 8.06
CA PRO A 168 13.54 -5.00 7.44
C PRO A 168 13.90 -5.19 5.97
N ALA A 169 13.37 -4.32 5.11
CA ALA A 169 13.65 -4.29 3.67
C ALA A 169 14.55 -3.12 3.26
N SER A 170 15.09 -2.40 4.24
CA SER A 170 15.82 -1.15 4.03
C SER A 170 17.08 -1.29 3.19
N ALA A 171 17.75 -2.43 3.23
CA ALA A 171 18.94 -2.70 2.40
C ALA A 171 18.64 -2.66 0.88
N LEU A 172 17.38 -2.87 0.49
CA LEU A 172 16.95 -2.85 -0.92
C LEU A 172 16.12 -1.61 -1.28
N PHE A 173 15.34 -1.09 -0.33
CA PHE A 173 14.32 -0.09 -0.61
C PHE A 173 14.45 1.20 0.22
N GLY A 174 15.54 1.36 1.00
CA GLY A 174 15.76 2.52 1.89
C GLY A 174 14.89 2.45 3.15
N ASN A 175 14.44 3.60 3.70
CA ASN A 175 13.65 3.59 4.93
C ASN A 175 12.42 2.70 4.77
N ALA A 176 12.23 1.76 5.67
CA ALA A 176 11.14 0.80 5.66
C ALA A 176 10.76 0.38 7.08
N ALA A 177 9.48 0.13 7.30
CA ALA A 177 8.98 -0.35 8.59
C ALA A 177 9.72 -1.62 9.03
N PRO A 178 10.00 -1.78 10.34
CA PRO A 178 10.76 -2.92 10.86
C PRO A 178 10.13 -4.27 10.50
N GLY A 179 8.81 -4.36 10.53
CA GLY A 179 8.08 -5.60 10.26
C GLY A 179 8.17 -6.07 8.81
N GLY A 180 8.33 -5.14 7.86
CA GLY A 180 8.41 -5.51 6.45
C GLY A 180 7.69 -4.56 5.49
N VAL A 181 7.59 -4.99 4.23
CA VAL A 181 6.95 -4.23 3.16
C VAL A 181 6.00 -5.10 2.35
N ILE A 182 4.94 -4.49 1.84
CA ILE A 182 3.97 -5.12 0.93
C ILE A 182 4.19 -4.58 -0.49
N ASN A 183 4.42 -5.48 -1.42
CA ASN A 183 4.61 -5.18 -2.83
C ASN A 183 3.42 -5.66 -3.67
N ARG A 184 2.85 -4.77 -4.43
CA ARG A 184 1.81 -5.08 -5.41
C ARG A 184 2.46 -5.21 -6.78
N VAL A 185 2.50 -6.42 -7.31
CA VAL A 185 3.02 -6.68 -8.65
C VAL A 185 1.88 -6.55 -9.66
N THR A 186 2.01 -5.62 -10.59
CA THR A 186 0.98 -5.36 -11.60
C THR A 186 1.01 -6.40 -12.72
N LYS A 187 -0.15 -6.68 -13.30
CA LYS A 187 -0.28 -7.50 -14.50
C LYS A 187 0.45 -6.85 -15.67
N LYS A 188 1.25 -7.62 -16.42
CA LYS A 188 2.01 -7.16 -17.59
C LYS A 188 1.41 -7.67 -18.89
N PRO A 189 1.66 -6.99 -20.03
CA PRO A 189 1.23 -7.44 -21.36
C PRO A 189 1.68 -8.86 -21.68
N LEU A 190 0.85 -9.61 -22.37
CA LEU A 190 1.14 -10.98 -22.81
C LEU A 190 1.44 -11.01 -24.32
N PRO A 191 2.32 -11.91 -24.79
CA PRO A 191 2.66 -12.03 -26.20
C PRO A 191 1.58 -12.77 -27.03
N TYR A 192 0.46 -13.12 -26.41
CA TYR A 192 -0.69 -13.74 -27.05
C TYR A 192 -1.98 -13.08 -26.59
N GLN A 193 -3.00 -13.12 -27.44
CA GLN A 193 -4.28 -12.50 -27.14
C GLN A 193 -5.03 -13.28 -26.06
N ARG A 194 -5.49 -12.56 -25.04
CA ARG A 194 -6.39 -13.07 -24.02
C ARG A 194 -7.32 -11.97 -23.55
N ASN A 195 -8.62 -12.25 -23.57
CA ASN A 195 -9.65 -11.33 -23.11
C ASN A 195 -10.49 -12.03 -22.06
N THR A 196 -10.70 -11.37 -20.93
CA THR A 196 -11.50 -11.88 -19.82
C THR A 196 -12.40 -10.79 -19.31
N VAL A 197 -13.67 -11.10 -19.14
CA VAL A 197 -14.64 -10.27 -18.42
C VAL A 197 -15.20 -11.10 -17.29
N SER A 198 -15.31 -10.53 -16.12
CA SER A 198 -15.90 -11.19 -14.95
C SER A 198 -16.81 -10.23 -14.20
N THR A 199 -17.92 -10.75 -13.70
CA THR A 199 -18.86 -10.02 -12.85
C THR A 199 -19.17 -10.86 -11.63
N THR A 200 -19.14 -10.22 -10.46
CA THR A 200 -19.49 -10.81 -9.17
C THR A 200 -20.60 -10.00 -8.54
N VAL A 201 -21.63 -10.68 -8.08
CA VAL A 201 -22.71 -10.10 -7.28
C VAL A 201 -22.77 -10.78 -5.92
N GLY A 202 -23.14 -10.06 -4.89
CA GLY A 202 -23.13 -10.59 -3.53
C GLY A 202 -23.96 -9.78 -2.55
N SER A 203 -23.91 -10.16 -1.28
CA SER A 203 -24.53 -9.45 -0.17
C SER A 203 -24.02 -8.01 -0.10
N PHE A 204 -24.75 -7.15 0.61
CA PHE A 204 -24.42 -5.73 0.75
C PHE A 204 -24.31 -4.99 -0.59
N ASN A 205 -25.24 -5.25 -1.51
CA ASN A 205 -25.27 -4.64 -2.85
C ASN A 205 -23.94 -4.78 -3.62
N THR A 206 -23.16 -5.82 -3.35
CA THR A 206 -21.88 -6.03 -4.00
C THR A 206 -22.09 -6.26 -5.50
N LEU A 207 -21.44 -5.43 -6.31
CA LEU A 207 -21.33 -5.56 -7.76
C LEU A 207 -19.90 -5.22 -8.18
N ASN A 208 -19.14 -6.24 -8.59
CA ASN A 208 -17.78 -6.07 -9.08
C ASN A 208 -17.70 -6.58 -10.52
N THR A 209 -17.26 -5.71 -11.44
CA THR A 209 -17.10 -6.06 -12.84
C THR A 209 -15.70 -5.69 -13.31
N TYR A 210 -14.98 -6.67 -13.90
CA TYR A 210 -13.62 -6.50 -14.36
C TYR A 210 -13.46 -6.91 -15.81
N GLY A 211 -12.65 -6.14 -16.56
CA GLY A 211 -12.16 -6.49 -17.88
C GLY A 211 -10.64 -6.57 -17.87
N ASP A 212 -10.08 -7.60 -18.50
CA ASP A 212 -8.64 -7.83 -18.66
C ASP A 212 -8.38 -8.22 -20.11
N PHE A 213 -7.86 -7.29 -20.91
CA PHE A 213 -7.65 -7.41 -22.35
C PHE A 213 -6.16 -7.29 -22.63
N THR A 214 -5.55 -8.27 -23.29
CA THR A 214 -4.11 -8.24 -23.55
C THR A 214 -3.77 -9.00 -24.84
N GLY A 215 -2.67 -8.59 -25.48
CA GLY A 215 -2.13 -9.24 -26.67
C GLY A 215 -1.12 -8.38 -27.40
N PRO A 216 -0.59 -8.87 -28.52
CA PRO A 216 0.25 -8.09 -29.41
C PRO A 216 -0.57 -7.09 -30.23
N LEU A 217 0.00 -5.92 -30.49
CA LEU A 217 -0.54 -4.91 -31.40
C LEU A 217 0.06 -5.00 -32.80
N ASP A 218 1.15 -5.75 -32.95
CA ASP A 218 1.83 -5.97 -34.22
C ASP A 218 2.10 -7.46 -34.49
N LYS A 219 2.27 -7.84 -35.76
CA LYS A 219 2.52 -9.23 -36.18
C LYS A 219 3.84 -9.80 -35.69
N LYS A 220 4.81 -8.94 -35.30
CA LYS A 220 6.13 -9.35 -34.83
C LYS A 220 6.18 -9.50 -33.32
N ASN A 221 5.08 -9.26 -32.60
CA ASN A 221 5.01 -9.24 -31.14
C ASN A 221 6.03 -8.27 -30.49
N THR A 222 6.37 -7.17 -31.21
CA THR A 222 7.29 -6.17 -30.69
C THR A 222 6.59 -5.11 -29.85
N LEU A 223 5.30 -4.89 -30.07
CA LEU A 223 4.46 -4.00 -29.28
C LEU A 223 3.31 -4.79 -28.65
N LEU A 224 3.32 -4.88 -27.33
CA LEU A 224 2.32 -5.60 -26.55
C LEU A 224 1.50 -4.60 -25.73
N TYR A 225 0.21 -4.88 -25.54
CA TYR A 225 -0.67 -4.11 -24.67
C TYR A 225 -1.37 -4.96 -23.64
N ARG A 226 -1.77 -4.34 -22.53
CA ARG A 226 -2.77 -4.85 -21.60
C ARG A 226 -3.62 -3.71 -21.08
N LEU A 227 -4.91 -3.92 -21.01
CA LEU A 227 -5.87 -3.00 -20.43
C LEU A 227 -6.64 -3.73 -19.34
N ASN A 228 -6.50 -3.28 -18.09
CA ASN A 228 -7.37 -3.70 -17.01
C ASN A 228 -8.34 -2.55 -16.71
N ILE A 229 -9.63 -2.87 -16.64
CA ILE A 229 -10.69 -1.96 -16.22
C ILE A 229 -11.49 -2.62 -15.12
N GLY A 230 -12.00 -1.83 -14.19
CA GLY A 230 -12.80 -2.35 -13.07
C GLY A 230 -13.79 -1.33 -12.55
N TYR A 231 -14.94 -1.85 -12.16
CA TYR A 231 -15.94 -1.19 -11.35
C TYR A 231 -16.22 -2.08 -10.15
N GLU A 232 -16.14 -1.51 -8.96
CA GLU A 232 -16.45 -2.20 -7.71
C GLU A 232 -17.41 -1.33 -6.91
N HIS A 233 -18.50 -1.93 -6.45
CA HIS A 233 -19.43 -1.30 -5.51
C HIS A 233 -19.78 -2.29 -4.41
N THR A 234 -19.75 -1.84 -3.17
CA THR A 234 -20.25 -2.61 -2.02
C THR A 234 -20.69 -1.66 -0.91
N ASP A 235 -21.80 -1.99 -0.30
CA ASP A 235 -22.20 -1.45 1.00
C ASP A 235 -21.46 -2.20 2.12
N SER A 236 -21.71 -1.83 3.36
CA SER A 236 -21.10 -2.46 4.53
C SER A 236 -22.20 -2.99 5.46
N TYR A 237 -21.82 -3.88 6.37
CA TYR A 237 -22.63 -4.21 7.53
C TYR A 237 -22.88 -3.00 8.45
N ARG A 238 -22.07 -1.95 8.30
CA ARG A 238 -22.21 -0.69 9.05
C ARG A 238 -23.04 0.30 8.26
N ASP A 239 -24.04 0.89 8.93
CA ASP A 239 -24.99 1.84 8.34
C ASP A 239 -24.27 3.00 7.63
N LEU A 240 -24.78 3.43 6.49
CA LEU A 240 -24.28 4.53 5.64
C LEU A 240 -22.88 4.30 5.03
N GLN A 241 -22.19 3.21 5.35
CA GLN A 241 -20.91 2.91 4.78
C GLN A 241 -21.07 2.20 3.45
N ALA A 242 -20.54 2.81 2.40
CA ALA A 242 -20.46 2.27 1.06
C ALA A 242 -19.11 2.64 0.45
N ASN A 243 -18.69 1.87 -0.55
CA ASN A 243 -17.48 2.12 -1.30
C ASN A 243 -17.68 1.82 -2.78
N THR A 244 -17.29 2.76 -3.64
CA THR A 244 -17.30 2.57 -5.09
C THR A 244 -15.93 2.88 -5.64
N ASN A 245 -15.32 1.92 -6.34
CA ASN A 245 -14.03 2.05 -6.99
C ASN A 245 -14.18 1.99 -8.51
N TYR A 246 -13.47 2.86 -9.20
CA TYR A 246 -13.25 2.83 -10.64
C TYR A 246 -11.75 2.68 -10.88
N ILE A 247 -11.37 1.72 -11.71
CA ILE A 247 -9.97 1.52 -12.09
C ILE A 247 -9.84 1.43 -13.60
N VAL A 248 -8.82 2.11 -14.15
CA VAL A 248 -8.40 2.00 -15.54
C VAL A 248 -6.87 1.90 -15.54
N ALA A 249 -6.35 0.79 -16.03
CA ALA A 249 -4.93 0.48 -15.95
C ALA A 249 -4.39 -0.06 -17.31
N PRO A 250 -4.10 0.83 -18.29
CA PRO A 250 -3.40 0.46 -19.50
C PRO A 250 -1.91 0.23 -19.24
N SER A 251 -1.34 -0.75 -19.93
CA SER A 251 0.07 -1.11 -19.86
C SER A 251 0.56 -1.47 -21.26
N PHE A 252 1.77 -1.02 -21.61
CA PHE A 252 2.41 -1.28 -22.89
C PHE A 252 3.83 -1.79 -22.68
N SER A 253 4.25 -2.74 -23.53
CA SER A 253 5.64 -3.19 -23.61
C SER A 253 6.10 -3.09 -25.06
N PHE A 254 7.20 -2.37 -25.29
CA PHE A 254 7.84 -2.26 -26.58
C PHE A 254 9.19 -2.96 -26.57
N LEU A 255 9.36 -3.95 -27.46
CA LEU A 255 10.53 -4.81 -27.60
C LEU A 255 11.20 -4.57 -28.96
N PRO A 256 11.92 -3.45 -29.17
CA PRO A 256 12.54 -3.15 -30.46
C PRO A 256 13.60 -4.16 -30.87
N THR A 257 14.23 -4.83 -29.89
CA THR A 257 15.21 -5.90 -30.08
C THR A 257 15.02 -6.98 -29.01
N GLN A 258 15.65 -8.12 -29.16
CA GLN A 258 15.70 -9.18 -28.12
C GLN A 258 16.44 -8.74 -26.85
N ARG A 259 17.22 -7.65 -26.91
CA ARG A 259 18.05 -7.14 -25.81
C ARG A 259 17.49 -5.88 -25.14
N THR A 260 16.46 -5.27 -25.74
CA THR A 260 15.92 -3.98 -25.23
C THR A 260 14.43 -4.07 -25.07
N ARG A 261 13.94 -3.58 -23.93
CA ARG A 261 12.52 -3.46 -23.62
C ARG A 261 12.23 -2.13 -22.96
N PHE A 262 11.14 -1.52 -23.38
CA PHE A 262 10.53 -0.38 -22.73
C PHE A 262 9.14 -0.78 -22.21
N ASN A 263 8.80 -0.32 -21.01
CA ASN A 263 7.49 -0.51 -20.40
C ASN A 263 6.88 0.82 -20.00
N VAL A 264 5.58 0.94 -20.21
CA VAL A 264 4.77 2.07 -19.75
C VAL A 264 3.55 1.48 -19.06
N ASP A 265 3.36 1.77 -17.77
CA ASP A 265 2.18 1.38 -17.02
C ASP A 265 1.50 2.64 -16.50
N ILE A 266 0.21 2.77 -16.68
CA ILE A 266 -0.60 3.84 -16.11
C ILE A 266 -1.68 3.17 -15.28
N VAL A 267 -1.91 3.66 -14.08
CA VAL A 267 -3.01 3.23 -13.21
C VAL A 267 -3.75 4.48 -12.76
N TYR A 268 -5.00 4.60 -13.13
CA TYR A 268 -5.92 5.55 -12.55
C TYR A 268 -6.93 4.81 -11.69
N GLN A 269 -7.08 5.23 -10.45
CA GLN A 269 -8.11 4.74 -9.55
C GLN A 269 -8.82 5.92 -8.91
N ARG A 270 -10.15 5.88 -8.95
CA ARG A 270 -11.02 6.77 -8.18
C ARG A 270 -11.83 5.95 -7.20
N THR A 271 -11.91 6.45 -5.98
CA THR A 271 -12.71 5.87 -4.90
C THR A 271 -13.68 6.92 -4.38
N ASP A 272 -14.97 6.60 -4.38
CA ASP A 272 -16.02 7.38 -3.76
C ASP A 272 -16.61 6.57 -2.60
N GLY A 273 -16.75 7.17 -1.41
CA GLY A 273 -17.28 6.47 -0.24
C GLY A 273 -17.42 7.35 0.98
N LYS A 274 -17.33 6.75 2.16
CA LYS A 274 -17.25 7.44 3.46
C LYS A 274 -16.11 6.84 4.28
N VAL A 275 -15.55 7.63 5.19
CA VAL A 275 -14.55 7.10 6.14
C VAL A 275 -15.27 6.33 7.23
N ASP A 276 -14.90 5.07 7.41
CA ASP A 276 -15.32 4.28 8.56
C ASP A 276 -14.22 4.33 9.63
N ARG A 277 -14.50 5.03 10.73
CA ARG A 277 -13.57 5.08 11.86
C ARG A 277 -13.81 4.01 12.91
N GLY A 278 -14.70 3.09 12.62
CA GLY A 278 -15.18 2.13 13.60
C GLY A 278 -16.09 2.80 14.63
N GLN A 279 -16.28 2.13 15.75
CA GLN A 279 -17.01 2.67 16.90
C GLN A 279 -16.10 2.66 18.12
N PRO A 280 -16.06 3.76 18.89
CA PRO A 280 -15.50 3.71 20.24
C PRO A 280 -16.43 2.89 21.15
N ILE A 281 -15.85 2.28 22.16
CA ILE A 281 -16.61 1.62 23.23
C ILE A 281 -17.16 2.70 24.14
N PHE A 282 -18.49 2.70 24.32
CA PHE A 282 -19.21 3.60 25.22
C PHE A 282 -19.81 2.80 26.37
N GLY A 283 -20.12 3.48 27.49
CA GLY A 283 -20.62 2.83 28.70
C GLY A 283 -19.50 2.16 29.50
N ASP A 284 -19.74 0.97 29.99
CA ASP A 284 -18.84 0.24 30.92
C ASP A 284 -17.68 -0.51 30.23
N GLY A 285 -17.39 -0.20 28.97
CA GLY A 285 -16.33 -0.85 28.20
C GLY A 285 -16.77 -2.17 27.55
N ASP A 286 -18.06 -2.49 27.55
CA ASP A 286 -18.59 -3.66 26.87
C ASP A 286 -18.63 -3.45 25.35
N LEU A 287 -17.99 -4.36 24.61
CA LEU A 287 -17.97 -4.37 23.14
C LEU A 287 -19.37 -4.54 22.54
N ASN A 288 -20.31 -5.12 23.26
CA ASN A 288 -21.68 -5.37 22.82
C ASN A 288 -22.65 -4.26 23.22
N SER A 289 -22.17 -3.19 23.85
CA SER A 289 -23.03 -2.08 24.32
C SER A 289 -23.73 -1.31 23.20
N VAL A 290 -23.26 -1.47 21.95
CA VAL A 290 -23.85 -0.85 20.76
C VAL A 290 -23.93 -1.86 19.60
N PRO A 291 -24.95 -1.75 18.72
CA PRO A 291 -25.05 -2.60 17.54
C PRO A 291 -23.83 -2.44 16.63
N ILE A 292 -23.30 -3.54 16.11
CA ILE A 292 -22.18 -3.57 15.16
C ILE A 292 -22.45 -2.74 13.89
N SER A 293 -23.70 -2.61 13.50
CA SER A 293 -24.13 -1.83 12.34
C SER A 293 -24.10 -0.32 12.55
N ARG A 294 -24.01 0.14 13.80
CA ARG A 294 -24.10 1.58 14.11
C ARG A 294 -22.96 2.37 13.45
N SER A 295 -23.32 3.44 12.73
CA SER A 295 -22.40 4.43 12.17
C SER A 295 -22.57 5.77 12.88
N LEU A 296 -21.49 6.51 13.07
CA LEU A 296 -21.50 7.90 13.57
C LEU A 296 -21.52 8.93 12.43
N SER A 297 -21.50 8.49 11.18
CA SER A 297 -21.49 9.35 9.99
C SER A 297 -22.85 10.04 9.78
N ALA A 298 -22.82 11.21 9.15
CA ALA A 298 -24.00 11.84 8.57
C ALA A 298 -24.29 11.29 7.17
N THR A 299 -25.54 11.41 6.70
CA THR A 299 -25.92 10.93 5.36
C THR A 299 -25.17 11.67 4.25
N ASN A 300 -24.87 12.96 4.45
CA ASN A 300 -24.15 13.80 3.49
C ASN A 300 -22.63 13.87 3.71
N ASP A 301 -22.06 12.98 4.51
CA ASP A 301 -20.61 12.77 4.56
C ASP A 301 -20.11 12.12 3.28
N TYR A 302 -18.87 12.42 2.89
CA TYR A 302 -18.23 11.82 1.72
C TYR A 302 -16.73 11.75 1.86
N LEU A 303 -16.16 10.82 1.11
CA LEU A 303 -14.74 10.70 0.81
C LEU A 303 -14.59 10.51 -0.69
N LYS A 304 -13.72 11.29 -1.31
CA LYS A 304 -13.29 11.09 -2.70
C LYS A 304 -11.77 11.02 -2.73
N GLU A 305 -11.26 9.93 -3.25
CA GLU A 305 -9.82 9.72 -3.46
C GLU A 305 -9.55 9.49 -4.93
N ASN A 306 -8.57 10.21 -5.50
CA ASN A 306 -8.06 9.99 -6.84
C ASN A 306 -6.58 9.64 -6.75
N LEU A 307 -6.19 8.53 -7.37
CA LEU A 307 -4.82 8.04 -7.44
C LEU A 307 -4.42 7.85 -8.89
N VAL A 308 -3.28 8.41 -9.29
CA VAL A 308 -2.67 8.18 -10.59
C VAL A 308 -1.23 7.73 -10.38
N ASN A 309 -0.87 6.58 -10.96
CA ASN A 309 0.51 6.09 -11.01
C ASN A 309 0.93 5.94 -12.48
N ILE A 310 2.05 6.54 -12.84
CA ILE A 310 2.66 6.41 -14.17
C ILE A 310 4.05 5.83 -13.96
N THR A 311 4.29 4.64 -14.51
CA THR A 311 5.59 3.96 -14.44
C THR A 311 6.20 3.86 -15.82
N LEU A 312 7.45 4.28 -15.94
CA LEU A 312 8.27 4.13 -17.14
C LEU A 312 9.45 3.24 -16.81
N GLY A 313 9.69 2.22 -17.61
CA GLY A 313 10.77 1.28 -17.38
C GLY A 313 11.57 1.01 -18.65
N VAL A 314 12.88 0.84 -18.51
CA VAL A 314 13.77 0.35 -19.56
C VAL A 314 14.66 -0.74 -19.01
N THR A 315 14.82 -1.80 -19.81
CA THR A 315 15.78 -2.86 -19.59
C THR A 315 16.59 -3.04 -20.85
N HIS A 316 17.92 -3.11 -20.69
CA HIS A 316 18.83 -3.36 -21.80
C HIS A 316 19.90 -4.38 -21.41
N LYS A 317 20.12 -5.39 -22.24
CA LYS A 317 21.25 -6.33 -22.13
C LYS A 317 22.38 -5.87 -23.04
N PHE A 318 23.47 -5.37 -22.48
CA PHE A 318 24.67 -5.05 -23.25
C PHE A 318 25.35 -6.32 -23.76
N THR A 319 25.46 -7.30 -22.87
CA THR A 319 25.95 -8.65 -23.14
C THR A 319 25.03 -9.67 -22.45
N ASP A 320 25.28 -10.95 -22.61
CA ASP A 320 24.52 -11.98 -21.90
C ASP A 320 24.76 -11.94 -20.38
N ASN A 321 25.90 -11.35 -19.97
CA ASN A 321 26.31 -11.24 -18.57
C ASN A 321 26.08 -9.87 -17.95
N LEU A 322 25.87 -8.81 -18.74
CA LEU A 322 25.70 -7.44 -18.25
C LEU A 322 24.37 -6.87 -18.71
N SER A 323 23.53 -6.51 -17.77
CA SER A 323 22.26 -5.84 -18.03
C SER A 323 22.11 -4.54 -17.22
N PHE A 324 21.34 -3.62 -17.77
CA PHE A 324 20.96 -2.35 -17.19
C PHE A 324 19.45 -2.28 -17.03
N ASN A 325 19.01 -1.73 -15.91
CA ASN A 325 17.60 -1.47 -15.62
C ASN A 325 17.43 -0.06 -15.09
N ALA A 326 16.43 0.64 -15.57
CA ALA A 326 15.99 1.89 -14.99
C ALA A 326 14.46 1.96 -14.97
N THR A 327 13.91 2.44 -13.86
CA THR A 327 12.47 2.60 -13.67
C THR A 327 12.21 3.94 -13.01
N TYR A 328 11.24 4.67 -13.54
CA TYR A 328 10.70 5.90 -12.97
C TYR A 328 9.21 5.72 -12.69
N LEU A 329 8.79 6.10 -11.50
CA LEU A 329 7.39 6.12 -11.08
C LEU A 329 7.02 7.52 -10.61
N ASN A 330 5.99 8.09 -11.22
CA ASN A 330 5.28 9.27 -10.72
C ASN A 330 3.94 8.84 -10.13
N SER A 331 3.67 9.25 -8.90
CA SER A 331 2.39 9.00 -8.22
C SER A 331 1.76 10.32 -7.79
N SER A 332 0.48 10.49 -8.06
CA SER A 332 -0.32 11.59 -7.53
C SER A 332 -1.54 11.06 -6.78
N TYR A 333 -1.83 11.68 -5.66
CA TYR A 333 -2.99 11.37 -4.84
C TYR A 333 -3.68 12.66 -4.42
N ASP A 334 -4.99 12.71 -4.65
CA ASP A 334 -5.84 13.84 -4.29
C ASP A 334 -7.01 13.32 -3.46
N GLU A 335 -7.23 13.95 -2.30
CA GLU A 335 -8.29 13.64 -1.33
C GLU A 335 -9.23 14.83 -1.18
N ASP A 336 -10.53 14.57 -1.20
CA ASP A 336 -11.58 15.50 -0.77
C ASP A 336 -12.50 14.76 0.21
N LEU A 337 -12.52 15.23 1.47
CA LEU A 337 -13.16 14.58 2.59
C LEU A 337 -14.03 15.54 3.37
N ARG A 338 -15.25 15.10 3.68
CA ARG A 338 -16.05 15.61 4.79
C ARG A 338 -16.56 14.44 5.62
N GLU A 339 -16.32 14.51 6.93
CA GLU A 339 -16.77 13.48 7.84
C GLU A 339 -17.25 14.06 9.17
N HIS A 340 -18.31 13.47 9.70
CA HIS A 340 -18.68 13.60 11.10
C HIS A 340 -18.14 12.42 11.87
N ASN A 341 -17.45 12.67 12.97
CA ASN A 341 -16.89 11.63 13.83
C ASN A 341 -16.93 12.08 15.30
N GLN A 342 -16.68 11.14 16.21
CA GLN A 342 -16.63 11.46 17.64
C GLN A 342 -15.38 12.27 18.02
N ALA A 343 -15.52 13.14 19.01
CA ALA A 343 -14.43 13.85 19.65
C ALA A 343 -13.83 13.08 20.86
N ASN A 344 -14.06 11.75 20.92
CA ASN A 344 -13.59 10.84 21.99
C ASN A 344 -14.03 11.26 23.41
N ALA A 345 -15.21 11.89 23.54
CA ALA A 345 -15.74 12.36 24.80
C ALA A 345 -17.28 12.31 24.79
N TYR A 346 -17.88 12.20 25.96
CA TYR A 346 -19.28 12.51 26.16
C TYR A 346 -19.51 14.01 26.30
N VAL A 347 -20.71 14.48 25.94
CA VAL A 347 -21.15 15.86 26.16
C VAL A 347 -21.18 16.14 27.67
N LYS A 348 -20.66 17.28 28.09
CA LYS A 348 -20.73 17.75 29.46
C LYS A 348 -22.06 18.46 29.71
N LEU A 349 -22.67 18.19 30.87
CA LEU A 349 -23.85 18.88 31.37
C LEU A 349 -23.45 20.18 32.10
N ALA A 350 -24.42 20.99 32.47
CA ALA A 350 -24.20 22.31 33.09
C ALA A 350 -23.35 22.23 34.38
N ASP A 351 -23.50 21.18 35.17
CA ASP A 351 -22.74 20.90 36.39
C ASP A 351 -21.34 20.31 36.15
N GLY A 352 -20.96 20.05 34.90
CA GLY A 352 -19.69 19.44 34.51
C GLY A 352 -19.67 17.93 34.47
N THR A 353 -20.74 17.26 34.85
CA THR A 353 -20.87 15.80 34.70
C THR A 353 -20.97 15.42 33.23
N GLN A 354 -20.72 14.16 32.93
CA GLN A 354 -20.86 13.63 31.57
C GLN A 354 -22.30 13.16 31.34
N SER A 355 -22.84 13.45 30.16
CA SER A 355 -24.08 12.83 29.71
C SER A 355 -23.88 11.32 29.58
N PRO A 356 -24.81 10.48 30.05
CA PRO A 356 -24.65 9.02 29.91
C PRO A 356 -24.85 8.52 28.49
N SER A 357 -25.45 9.31 27.59
CA SER A 357 -25.85 8.83 26.24
C SER A 357 -25.40 9.73 25.10
N ARG A 358 -24.95 10.97 25.37
CA ARG A 358 -24.65 11.95 24.31
C ARG A 358 -23.17 12.02 24.04
N ILE A 359 -22.76 11.59 22.83
CA ILE A 359 -21.37 11.64 22.38
C ILE A 359 -21.09 13.00 21.76
N LEU A 360 -19.98 13.61 22.17
CA LEU A 360 -19.51 14.85 21.57
C LEU A 360 -18.99 14.56 20.15
N MET A 361 -19.56 15.27 19.18
CA MET A 361 -19.22 15.11 17.76
C MET A 361 -18.35 16.26 17.26
N GLN A 362 -17.61 15.98 16.18
CA GLN A 362 -16.88 16.97 15.39
C GLN A 362 -17.12 16.71 13.91
N CYS A 363 -16.90 17.73 13.08
CA CYS A 363 -16.92 17.66 11.63
C CYS A 363 -15.56 18.08 11.09
N LEU A 364 -14.93 17.21 10.29
CA LEU A 364 -13.69 17.47 9.58
C LEU A 364 -13.99 17.67 8.09
N VAL A 365 -13.49 18.79 7.53
CA VAL A 365 -13.44 19.02 6.08
C VAL A 365 -11.97 19.13 5.70
N ARG A 366 -11.51 18.30 4.74
CA ARG A 366 -10.10 18.24 4.42
C ARG A 366 -9.87 18.00 2.94
N GLN A 367 -8.89 18.71 2.38
CA GLN A 367 -8.36 18.47 1.04
C GLN A 367 -6.85 18.26 1.14
N ARG A 368 -6.35 17.19 0.50
CA ARG A 368 -4.92 16.86 0.47
C ARG A 368 -4.47 16.55 -0.94
N HIS A 369 -3.25 16.98 -1.24
CA HIS A 369 -2.60 16.77 -2.52
C HIS A 369 -1.19 16.24 -2.29
N PHE A 370 -0.94 14.99 -2.66
CA PHE A 370 0.39 14.37 -2.59
C PHE A 370 0.95 14.14 -4.00
N ARG A 371 2.26 14.33 -4.13
CA ARG A 371 3.01 14.06 -5.36
C ARG A 371 4.30 13.35 -4.99
N ASN A 372 4.47 12.15 -5.55
CA ASN A 372 5.63 11.32 -5.29
C ASN A 372 6.37 11.04 -6.60
N ASN A 373 7.69 11.00 -6.52
CA ASN A 373 8.56 10.56 -7.59
C ASN A 373 9.50 9.48 -7.03
N SER A 374 9.62 8.39 -7.74
CA SER A 374 10.57 7.33 -7.43
C SER A 374 11.38 7.02 -8.67
N PHE A 375 12.67 6.94 -8.54
CA PHE A 375 13.59 6.52 -9.60
C PHE A 375 14.49 5.43 -9.05
N ASN A 376 14.66 4.36 -9.82
CA ASN A 376 15.55 3.25 -9.47
C ASN A 376 16.33 2.86 -10.71
N THR A 377 17.64 2.70 -10.58
CA THR A 377 18.51 2.22 -11.65
C THR A 377 19.57 1.29 -11.09
N TYR A 378 19.91 0.24 -11.85
CA TYR A 378 20.94 -0.70 -11.45
C TYR A 378 21.51 -1.48 -12.64
N PHE A 379 22.75 -1.91 -12.46
CA PHE A 379 23.42 -2.88 -13.30
C PHE A 379 23.41 -4.25 -12.62
N ASN A 380 23.19 -5.30 -13.40
CA ASN A 380 23.44 -6.68 -13.01
C ASN A 380 24.59 -7.23 -13.84
N TYR A 381 25.58 -7.80 -13.17
CA TYR A 381 26.71 -8.45 -13.80
C TYR A 381 26.86 -9.87 -13.28
N ASN A 382 26.82 -10.85 -14.18
CA ASN A 382 27.02 -12.26 -13.88
C ASN A 382 28.42 -12.66 -14.33
N VAL A 383 29.20 -13.28 -13.44
CA VAL A 383 30.56 -13.73 -13.74
C VAL A 383 30.86 -15.00 -12.93
N SER A 384 31.67 -15.90 -13.49
CA SER A 384 32.13 -17.10 -12.78
C SER A 384 33.65 -17.00 -12.55
N THR A 385 34.08 -17.27 -11.30
CA THR A 385 35.48 -17.35 -10.92
C THR A 385 35.75 -18.77 -10.38
N GLY A 386 36.30 -19.62 -11.24
CA GLY A 386 36.42 -21.04 -10.91
C GLY A 386 35.04 -21.69 -10.63
N PRO A 387 34.86 -22.31 -9.48
CA PRO A 387 33.58 -22.99 -9.14
C PRO A 387 32.50 -22.01 -8.63
N VAL A 388 32.81 -20.72 -8.44
CA VAL A 388 31.89 -19.74 -7.85
C VAL A 388 31.20 -18.94 -8.94
N ASN A 389 29.87 -18.94 -8.94
CA ASN A 389 29.06 -18.06 -9.77
C ASN A 389 28.69 -16.82 -8.96
N HIS A 390 28.98 -15.64 -9.50
CA HIS A 390 28.70 -14.36 -8.90
C HIS A 390 27.60 -13.64 -9.68
N ARG A 391 26.63 -13.08 -8.96
CA ARG A 391 25.66 -12.12 -9.50
C ARG A 391 25.79 -10.83 -8.70
N ILE A 392 26.38 -9.83 -9.33
CA ILE A 392 26.69 -8.54 -8.72
C ILE A 392 25.65 -7.53 -9.18
N LEU A 393 25.06 -6.81 -8.25
CA LEU A 393 24.09 -5.75 -8.50
C LEU A 393 24.62 -4.45 -7.88
N LEU A 394 24.85 -3.44 -8.71
CA LEU A 394 25.19 -2.08 -8.30
C LEU A 394 24.05 -1.15 -8.70
N GLY A 395 23.51 -0.40 -7.75
CA GLY A 395 22.36 0.43 -8.03
C GLY A 395 22.29 1.73 -7.25
N TYR A 396 21.42 2.59 -7.75
CA TYR A 396 21.05 3.86 -7.16
C TYR A 396 19.54 4.00 -7.21
N ASP A 397 18.97 4.53 -6.13
CA ASP A 397 17.58 4.96 -6.14
C ASP A 397 17.38 6.34 -5.52
N TYR A 398 16.34 6.98 -5.97
CA TYR A 398 15.83 8.25 -5.48
C TYR A 398 14.34 8.11 -5.17
N PHE A 399 13.92 8.64 -4.06
CA PHE A 399 12.52 8.76 -3.67
C PHE A 399 12.22 10.17 -3.21
N GLN A 400 11.07 10.69 -3.62
CA GLN A 400 10.57 11.98 -3.19
C GLN A 400 9.07 11.87 -2.93
N MET A 401 8.61 12.43 -1.81
CA MET A 401 7.20 12.60 -1.48
C MET A 401 6.96 14.02 -1.01
N ALA A 402 5.95 14.68 -1.57
CA ALA A 402 5.58 16.04 -1.20
C ALA A 402 4.08 16.16 -0.91
N GLN A 403 3.72 16.78 0.21
CA GLN A 403 2.40 17.38 0.39
C GLN A 403 2.42 18.76 -0.23
N GLN A 404 1.54 18.99 -1.20
CA GLN A 404 1.53 20.22 -1.97
C GLN A 404 0.91 21.37 -1.17
N ALA A 405 1.32 22.60 -1.49
CA ALA A 405 0.60 23.80 -1.11
C ALA A 405 -0.85 23.74 -1.64
N GLY A 406 -1.80 24.30 -0.89
CA GLY A 406 -3.23 24.19 -1.20
C GLY A 406 -3.94 23.05 -0.48
N SER A 407 -3.21 22.15 0.17
CA SER A 407 -3.82 21.22 1.14
C SER A 407 -4.41 22.01 2.30
N SER A 408 -5.63 21.69 2.70
CA SER A 408 -6.37 22.39 3.75
C SER A 408 -7.13 21.43 4.65
N ALA A 409 -7.29 21.82 5.90
CA ALA A 409 -8.18 21.16 6.84
C ALA A 409 -8.93 22.21 7.67
N MET A 410 -10.19 21.93 7.94
CA MET A 410 -11.03 22.70 8.85
C MET A 410 -11.76 21.75 9.77
N THR A 411 -11.80 22.05 11.06
CA THR A 411 -12.51 21.23 12.05
C THR A 411 -13.54 22.08 12.78
N ALA A 412 -14.77 21.62 12.85
CA ALA A 412 -15.79 22.14 13.74
C ALA A 412 -15.97 21.16 14.90
N GLY A 413 -16.08 21.65 16.12
CA GLY A 413 -16.28 20.81 17.31
C GLY A 413 -16.37 21.63 18.59
N GLY A 414 -16.45 20.96 19.72
CA GLY A 414 -16.55 21.56 21.03
C GLY A 414 -17.89 22.25 21.32
N TYR A 415 -17.84 23.27 22.16
CA TYR A 415 -19.01 24.00 22.68
C TYR A 415 -19.04 25.43 22.16
N LEU A 416 -20.23 25.95 21.88
CA LEU A 416 -20.47 27.29 21.39
C LEU A 416 -20.35 28.31 22.54
N LEU A 417 -19.62 29.39 22.29
CA LEU A 417 -19.53 30.55 23.20
C LEU A 417 -20.40 31.71 22.68
N LYS A 418 -20.85 32.57 23.60
CA LYS A 418 -21.67 33.74 23.28
C LYS A 418 -20.96 34.81 22.47
N ASP A 419 -19.64 34.79 22.44
CA ASP A 419 -18.80 35.66 21.61
C ASP A 419 -18.67 35.22 20.15
N GLY A 420 -19.35 34.14 19.79
CA GLY A 420 -19.30 33.56 18.43
C GLY A 420 -18.11 32.67 18.18
N THR A 421 -17.33 32.29 19.19
CA THR A 421 -16.23 31.32 19.08
C THR A 421 -16.60 29.93 19.65
N THR A 422 -15.69 28.99 19.64
CA THR A 422 -15.85 27.67 20.22
C THR A 422 -14.72 27.30 21.17
N THR A 423 -14.98 26.37 22.08
CA THR A 423 -13.95 25.79 22.96
C THR A 423 -14.13 24.25 23.03
N THR A 424 -13.03 23.52 23.05
CA THR A 424 -13.04 22.06 23.25
C THR A 424 -13.17 21.67 24.72
N ALA A 425 -12.79 22.56 25.64
CA ALA A 425 -12.84 22.33 27.08
C ALA A 425 -14.03 23.07 27.70
N PHE A 426 -14.96 22.30 28.31
CA PHE A 426 -16.04 22.87 29.10
C PHE A 426 -15.58 23.13 30.54
N LYS A 427 -15.90 24.33 31.08
CA LYS A 427 -15.63 24.71 32.47
C LYS A 427 -16.94 25.19 33.13
N PRO A 428 -17.54 24.42 34.06
CA PRO A 428 -18.82 24.78 34.71
C PRO A 428 -18.80 26.18 35.35
N ALA A 429 -17.68 26.57 35.96
CA ALA A 429 -17.54 27.91 36.58
C ALA A 429 -17.72 29.05 35.57
N ASN A 430 -17.63 28.78 34.28
CA ASN A 430 -17.78 29.77 33.21
C ASN A 430 -19.09 29.59 32.43
N ILE A 431 -20.10 28.89 32.98
CA ILE A 431 -21.34 28.55 32.26
C ILE A 431 -22.00 29.78 31.60
N ALA A 432 -21.89 30.94 32.19
CA ALA A 432 -22.45 32.19 31.65
C ALA A 432 -21.85 32.60 30.29
N LYS A 433 -20.67 32.11 29.93
CA LYS A 433 -19.99 32.36 28.63
C LYS A 433 -20.51 31.48 27.50
N TYR A 434 -21.19 30.37 27.82
CA TYR A 434 -21.64 29.41 26.83
C TYR A 434 -23.03 29.75 26.28
N VAL A 435 -23.27 29.38 25.04
CA VAL A 435 -24.63 29.29 24.51
C VAL A 435 -25.27 28.06 25.12
N LEU A 436 -26.45 28.22 25.73
CA LEU A 436 -27.15 27.14 26.40
C LEU A 436 -28.31 26.61 25.56
N ASP A 437 -28.64 25.33 25.72
CA ASP A 437 -29.88 24.74 25.22
C ASP A 437 -31.07 25.06 26.13
N LYS A 438 -32.27 24.52 25.78
CA LYS A 438 -33.49 24.73 26.56
C LYS A 438 -33.45 24.14 27.97
N ASP A 439 -32.55 23.16 28.19
CA ASP A 439 -32.38 22.48 29.47
C ASP A 439 -31.25 23.10 30.31
N GLY A 440 -30.68 24.21 29.84
CA GLY A 440 -29.60 24.93 30.51
C GLY A 440 -28.19 24.35 30.32
N ASN A 441 -28.04 23.32 29.45
CA ASN A 441 -26.74 22.72 29.18
C ASN A 441 -26.00 23.45 28.06
N PRO A 442 -24.66 23.37 28.02
CA PRO A 442 -23.87 24.00 26.98
C PRO A 442 -24.14 23.36 25.60
N ARG A 443 -24.48 24.20 24.62
CA ARG A 443 -24.69 23.73 23.24
C ARG A 443 -23.36 23.37 22.58
N THR A 444 -23.37 22.20 21.92
CA THR A 444 -22.25 21.77 21.09
C THR A 444 -22.29 22.47 19.73
N ASN A 445 -21.12 22.75 19.16
CA ASN A 445 -20.97 23.34 17.83
C ASN A 445 -21.51 22.39 16.74
N VAL A 446 -21.09 21.14 16.80
CA VAL A 446 -21.63 20.05 15.98
C VAL A 446 -22.70 19.31 16.83
N PRO A 447 -23.89 19.05 16.32
CA PRO A 447 -24.91 18.31 17.06
C PRO A 447 -24.36 16.98 17.55
N TYR A 448 -24.56 16.67 18.84
CA TYR A 448 -24.12 15.41 19.43
C TYR A 448 -24.83 14.19 18.81
N TYR A 449 -24.23 13.04 18.99
CA TYR A 449 -24.83 11.73 18.67
C TYR A 449 -25.45 11.17 19.95
N ASP A 450 -26.75 10.85 19.94
CA ASP A 450 -27.46 10.30 21.10
C ASP A 450 -27.58 8.76 20.96
N LEU A 451 -26.93 8.02 21.85
CA LEU A 451 -26.93 6.56 21.86
C LEU A 451 -28.34 5.95 22.05
N THR A 452 -29.25 6.71 22.61
CA THR A 452 -30.64 6.27 22.86
C THR A 452 -31.59 6.58 21.71
N SER A 453 -31.16 7.39 20.74
CA SER A 453 -31.95 7.80 19.58
C SER A 453 -31.70 6.92 18.36
N ASN A 454 -32.77 6.60 17.63
CA ASN A 454 -32.66 5.94 16.33
C ASN A 454 -32.53 6.91 15.15
N ASN A 455 -32.56 8.22 15.41
CA ASN A 455 -32.52 9.27 14.37
C ASN A 455 -31.27 10.13 14.45
N ASN A 456 -30.10 9.49 14.47
CA ASN A 456 -28.81 10.19 14.48
C ASN A 456 -28.22 10.37 13.07
N ASN A 457 -28.48 9.43 12.18
CA ASN A 457 -27.87 9.36 10.85
C ASN A 457 -28.70 10.17 9.85
N ILE A 458 -28.72 11.48 10.05
CA ILE A 458 -29.46 12.44 9.24
C ILE A 458 -28.51 13.31 8.41
N GLU A 459 -29.06 14.04 7.46
CA GLU A 459 -28.34 15.10 6.78
C GLU A 459 -28.03 16.23 7.76
N ARG A 460 -26.78 16.68 7.78
CA ARG A 460 -26.29 17.76 8.66
C ARG A 460 -26.09 19.06 7.88
N ASP A 461 -26.66 20.13 8.41
CA ASP A 461 -26.43 21.48 7.87
C ASP A 461 -25.13 22.05 8.47
N TYR A 462 -24.00 21.69 7.84
CA TYR A 462 -22.66 22.13 8.25
C TYR A 462 -22.40 23.61 7.99
N SER A 463 -23.25 24.35 7.26
CA SER A 463 -23.14 25.81 7.09
C SER A 463 -23.33 26.57 8.41
N LYS A 464 -23.97 25.93 9.39
CA LYS A 464 -24.20 26.46 10.75
C LYS A 464 -23.04 26.21 11.71
N TYR A 465 -22.00 25.47 11.29
CA TYR A 465 -20.86 25.15 12.15
C TYR A 465 -19.83 26.26 12.11
N ILE A 466 -19.20 26.50 13.25
CA ILE A 466 -18.04 27.37 13.35
C ILE A 466 -16.80 26.48 13.11
N PHE A 467 -16.17 26.66 11.97
CA PHE A 467 -14.96 25.94 11.61
C PHE A 467 -13.72 26.70 12.03
N VAL A 468 -12.76 25.96 12.57
CA VAL A 468 -11.40 26.42 12.82
C VAL A 468 -10.49 25.81 11.77
N SER A 469 -9.75 26.67 11.07
CA SER A 469 -8.78 26.22 10.06
C SER A 469 -7.58 25.60 10.75
N THR A 470 -7.18 24.41 10.27
CA THR A 470 -5.93 23.75 10.64
C THR A 470 -4.97 23.86 9.46
N ALA A 471 -3.85 24.54 9.67
CA ALA A 471 -2.85 24.64 8.62
C ALA A 471 -2.26 23.23 8.32
N LEU A 472 -2.37 22.79 7.08
CA LEU A 472 -1.63 21.65 6.55
C LEU A 472 -0.39 22.20 5.85
N SER A 473 0.68 22.40 6.63
CA SER A 473 1.93 22.92 6.09
C SER A 473 2.48 22.00 5.00
N PRO A 474 2.91 22.55 3.86
CA PRO A 474 3.55 21.76 2.84
C PRO A 474 4.85 21.15 3.37
N TYR A 475 5.12 19.91 2.99
CA TYR A 475 6.38 19.25 3.33
C TYR A 475 6.94 18.49 2.14
N LEU A 476 8.23 18.23 2.18
CA LEU A 476 8.94 17.44 1.21
C LEU A 476 9.85 16.46 1.94
N GLN A 477 9.74 15.19 1.60
CA GLN A 477 10.67 14.14 2.01
C GLN A 477 11.35 13.59 0.77
N TYR A 478 12.68 13.40 0.82
CA TYR A 478 13.39 12.72 -0.25
C TYR A 478 14.57 11.92 0.27
N SER A 479 14.94 10.90 -0.46
CA SER A 479 16.11 10.07 -0.15
C SER A 479 16.91 9.70 -1.37
N HIS A 480 18.19 9.48 -1.15
CA HIS A 480 19.14 8.93 -2.10
C HIS A 480 19.73 7.66 -1.50
N GLY A 481 19.68 6.57 -2.24
CA GLY A 481 20.26 5.30 -1.86
C GLY A 481 21.25 4.78 -2.89
N ILE A 482 22.47 4.50 -2.47
CA ILE A 482 23.46 3.78 -3.28
C ILE A 482 23.64 2.40 -2.64
N TYR A 483 23.55 1.35 -3.42
CA TYR A 483 23.64 -0.01 -2.91
C TYR A 483 24.43 -0.95 -3.81
N LEU A 484 25.14 -1.86 -3.16
CA LEU A 484 25.86 -2.96 -3.78
C LEU A 484 25.39 -4.27 -3.17
N GLN A 485 25.09 -5.26 -3.99
CA GLN A 485 24.71 -6.59 -3.56
C GLN A 485 25.47 -7.63 -4.39
N GLU A 486 25.90 -8.69 -3.75
CA GLU A 486 26.48 -9.86 -4.40
C GLU A 486 25.74 -11.12 -3.93
N GLN A 487 25.36 -11.94 -4.91
CA GLN A 487 24.90 -13.31 -4.70
C GLN A 487 25.98 -14.24 -5.23
N MET A 488 26.56 -15.06 -4.37
CA MET A 488 27.54 -16.07 -4.71
C MET A 488 26.94 -17.45 -4.63
N GLU A 489 27.20 -18.30 -5.60
CA GLU A 489 26.78 -19.71 -5.60
C GLU A 489 27.98 -20.61 -5.84
N VAL A 490 28.19 -21.56 -4.92
CA VAL A 490 29.22 -22.58 -4.99
C VAL A 490 28.68 -23.91 -4.50
N GLY A 491 28.49 -24.84 -5.41
CA GLY A 491 27.86 -26.13 -5.12
C GLY A 491 26.48 -25.95 -4.48
N PRO A 492 26.23 -26.52 -3.29
CA PRO A 492 24.93 -26.40 -2.61
C PRO A 492 24.76 -25.08 -1.83
N VAL A 493 25.78 -24.24 -1.75
CA VAL A 493 25.78 -23.04 -0.90
C VAL A 493 25.55 -21.81 -1.74
N LYS A 494 24.61 -20.96 -1.29
CA LYS A 494 24.34 -19.63 -1.84
C LYS A 494 24.51 -18.60 -0.74
N LEU A 495 25.31 -17.58 -1.00
CA LEU A 495 25.55 -16.46 -0.08
C LEU A 495 24.98 -15.18 -0.68
N LEU A 496 24.40 -14.34 0.15
CA LEU A 496 23.92 -13.00 -0.19
C LEU A 496 24.62 -12.00 0.71
N LEU A 497 25.35 -11.08 0.10
CA LEU A 497 25.97 -9.94 0.76
C LEU A 497 25.36 -8.67 0.19
N GLY A 498 25.04 -7.70 1.02
CA GLY A 498 24.49 -6.42 0.58
C GLY A 498 24.88 -5.29 1.52
N ILE A 499 25.13 -4.14 0.95
CA ILE A 499 25.36 -2.88 1.67
C ILE A 499 24.60 -1.76 0.98
N ARG A 500 24.10 -0.82 1.78
CA ARG A 500 23.44 0.38 1.29
C ARG A 500 23.87 1.58 2.12
N GLN A 501 24.15 2.68 1.44
CA GLN A 501 24.24 4.01 2.04
C GLN A 501 22.95 4.76 1.71
N GLU A 502 22.23 5.17 2.74
CA GLU A 502 21.01 5.98 2.63
C GLU A 502 21.28 7.39 3.12
N ILE A 503 20.77 8.37 2.39
CA ILE A 503 20.72 9.78 2.78
C ILE A 503 19.26 10.21 2.70
N PHE A 504 18.65 10.49 3.83
CA PHE A 504 17.25 10.89 3.92
C PHE A 504 17.15 12.33 4.38
N THR A 505 16.35 13.13 3.69
CA THR A 505 16.07 14.53 4.05
C THR A 505 14.58 14.76 4.18
N ASP A 506 14.18 15.36 5.29
CA ASP A 506 12.83 15.81 5.58
C ASP A 506 12.81 17.35 5.64
N VAL A 507 11.89 17.98 4.93
CA VAL A 507 11.75 19.43 4.79
C VAL A 507 10.37 19.85 5.25
N LEU A 508 10.29 20.55 6.36
CA LEU A 508 9.07 21.15 6.87
C LEU A 508 8.84 22.53 6.26
N ASN A 509 7.57 22.93 6.13
CA ASN A 509 7.14 24.20 5.58
C ASN A 509 7.76 24.50 4.20
N TYR A 510 7.83 23.45 3.39
CA TYR A 510 8.47 23.45 2.08
C TYR A 510 8.01 24.62 1.21
N LYS A 511 8.96 25.36 0.64
CA LYS A 511 8.73 26.59 -0.14
C LYS A 511 8.03 27.72 0.61
N THR A 512 8.19 27.79 1.92
CA THR A 512 7.76 28.94 2.73
C THR A 512 8.97 29.62 3.37
N ASN A 513 8.77 30.80 3.94
CA ASN A 513 9.80 31.51 4.71
C ASN A 513 10.15 30.86 6.07
N LYS A 514 9.45 29.78 6.44
CA LYS A 514 9.69 28.97 7.63
C LYS A 514 10.23 27.59 7.30
N GLU A 515 10.81 27.42 6.11
CA GLU A 515 11.38 26.14 5.70
C GLU A 515 12.49 25.70 6.64
N SER A 516 12.43 24.45 7.09
CA SER A 516 13.43 23.79 7.92
C SER A 516 13.76 22.43 7.36
N ARG A 517 15.06 22.04 7.36
CA ARG A 517 15.55 20.78 6.80
C ARG A 517 16.30 19.97 7.83
N THR A 518 16.04 18.67 7.84
CA THR A 518 16.77 17.70 8.65
C THR A 518 17.24 16.56 7.75
N THR A 519 18.54 16.28 7.76
CA THR A 519 19.14 15.19 6.99
C THR A 519 19.72 14.14 7.92
N GLN A 520 19.44 12.89 7.64
CA GLN A 520 19.89 11.72 8.39
C GLN A 520 20.57 10.73 7.44
N HIS A 521 21.57 10.03 7.93
CA HIS A 521 22.37 9.08 7.18
C HIS A 521 22.29 7.70 7.81
N ALA A 522 22.26 6.65 6.99
CA ALA A 522 22.30 5.28 7.50
C ALA A 522 23.14 4.38 6.62
N PHE A 523 24.02 3.58 7.24
CA PHE A 523 24.71 2.46 6.62
C PHE A 523 23.98 1.16 6.97
N ILE A 524 23.50 0.44 5.95
CA ILE A 524 22.56 -0.66 6.09
C ILE A 524 23.14 -1.92 5.46
N PRO A 525 23.80 -2.78 6.26
CA PRO A 525 24.30 -4.07 5.81
C PRO A 525 23.23 -5.16 5.82
N ARG A 526 23.45 -6.17 4.98
CA ARG A 526 22.65 -7.38 4.85
C ARG A 526 23.53 -8.58 4.57
N LEU A 527 23.26 -9.68 5.27
CA LEU A 527 23.96 -10.95 5.10
C LEU A 527 22.95 -12.08 5.10
N GLY A 528 23.08 -13.04 4.18
CA GLY A 528 22.24 -14.22 4.14
C GLY A 528 22.96 -15.41 3.52
N ALA A 529 22.54 -16.60 3.91
CA ALA A 529 23.04 -17.86 3.37
C ALA A 529 21.89 -18.83 3.14
N VAL A 530 21.97 -19.60 2.07
CA VAL A 530 21.08 -20.74 1.80
C VAL A 530 21.94 -21.96 1.49
N VAL A 531 21.63 -23.09 2.09
CA VAL A 531 22.29 -24.36 1.84
C VAL A 531 21.24 -25.37 1.34
N ALA A 532 21.42 -25.86 0.13
CA ALA A 532 20.59 -26.92 -0.43
C ALA A 532 20.98 -28.26 0.21
N ILE A 533 20.13 -28.80 1.07
CA ILE A 533 20.33 -30.12 1.70
C ILE A 533 20.06 -31.22 0.68
N ASN A 534 19.05 -31.02 -0.16
CA ASN A 534 18.72 -31.88 -1.29
C ASN A 534 17.90 -31.08 -2.33
N LYS A 535 17.39 -31.74 -3.37
CA LYS A 535 16.62 -31.10 -4.45
C LYS A 535 15.34 -30.39 -3.95
N ASN A 536 14.79 -30.84 -2.82
CA ASN A 536 13.49 -30.43 -2.31
C ASN A 536 13.59 -29.57 -1.05
N LEU A 537 14.72 -29.53 -0.35
CA LEU A 537 14.85 -28.89 0.95
C LEU A 537 16.09 -28.02 1.01
N ASN A 538 15.89 -26.75 1.37
CA ASN A 538 16.94 -25.76 1.67
C ASN A 538 16.83 -25.33 3.14
N VAL A 539 17.97 -25.11 3.77
CA VAL A 539 18.10 -24.39 5.06
C VAL A 539 18.63 -23.01 4.78
N TYR A 540 18.13 -22.01 5.48
CA TYR A 540 18.63 -20.66 5.32
C TYR A 540 18.81 -19.93 6.66
N GLY A 541 19.67 -18.93 6.64
CA GLY A 541 19.82 -17.96 7.71
C GLY A 541 20.07 -16.57 7.15
N THR A 542 19.61 -15.54 7.85
CA THR A 542 19.81 -14.15 7.46
C THR A 542 19.97 -13.22 8.65
N TRP A 543 20.77 -12.20 8.44
CA TRP A 543 20.90 -11.03 9.31
C TRP A 543 20.73 -9.78 8.46
N VAL A 544 19.78 -8.90 8.84
CA VAL A 544 19.44 -7.68 8.09
C VAL A 544 19.25 -6.54 9.07
N LYS A 545 19.84 -5.39 8.75
CA LYS A 545 19.53 -4.12 9.42
C LYS A 545 18.48 -3.33 8.65
N GLY A 546 17.68 -2.56 9.39
CA GLY A 546 16.71 -1.61 8.87
C GLY A 546 16.92 -0.22 9.45
N PHE A 547 16.31 0.76 8.80
CA PHE A 547 16.43 2.17 9.12
C PHE A 547 15.07 2.85 8.93
N GLU A 548 14.68 3.64 9.92
CA GLU A 548 13.53 4.56 9.85
C GLU A 548 13.97 5.94 10.38
N PRO A 549 13.83 7.02 9.60
CA PRO A 549 14.28 8.34 10.03
C PRO A 549 13.33 8.93 11.07
N GLN A 550 13.84 9.71 12.01
CA GLN A 550 13.03 10.56 12.88
C GLN A 550 12.46 11.73 12.07
N SER A 551 11.22 12.15 12.39
CA SER A 551 10.57 13.24 11.68
C SER A 551 11.24 14.59 11.94
N ALA A 552 11.29 15.45 10.92
CA ALA A 552 11.84 16.80 11.07
C ALA A 552 11.04 17.63 12.10
N SER A 553 9.75 17.36 12.30
CA SER A 553 8.94 18.04 13.32
C SER A 553 9.39 17.76 14.75
N VAL A 554 9.88 16.53 15.00
CA VAL A 554 10.46 16.16 16.30
C VAL A 554 11.87 16.72 16.42
N GLN A 555 12.68 16.56 15.38
CA GLN A 555 14.08 17.04 15.37
C GLN A 555 14.21 18.56 15.49
N GLY A 556 13.27 19.31 14.93
CA GLY A 556 13.30 20.78 14.91
C GLY A 556 12.56 21.44 16.06
N ASN A 557 11.93 20.68 16.95
CA ASN A 557 11.23 21.24 18.11
C ASN A 557 12.17 21.31 19.33
N PRO A 558 12.52 22.51 19.83
CA PRO A 558 13.45 22.64 20.95
C PRO A 558 12.93 22.03 22.25
N ASN A 559 11.61 21.85 22.39
CA ASN A 559 11.02 21.27 23.60
C ASN A 559 11.16 19.74 23.66
N THR A 560 11.45 19.08 22.54
CA THR A 560 11.53 17.61 22.51
C THR A 560 12.83 17.05 23.05
N GLY A 561 13.88 17.88 23.21
CA GLY A 561 15.18 17.43 23.73
C GLY A 561 16.12 16.83 22.68
N GLY A 562 15.78 16.91 21.38
CA GLY A 562 16.63 16.45 20.27
C GLY A 562 17.96 17.21 20.11
N PRO A 563 18.83 16.84 19.16
CA PRO A 563 18.56 15.91 18.07
C PRO A 563 18.60 14.43 18.48
N PHE A 564 17.81 13.61 17.77
CA PHE A 564 17.69 12.17 18.01
C PHE A 564 18.29 11.36 16.85
N ASP A 565 18.87 10.20 17.17
CA ASP A 565 19.30 9.24 16.19
C ASP A 565 18.11 8.61 15.45
N PRO A 566 18.30 8.13 14.21
CA PRO A 566 17.29 7.32 13.53
C PRO A 566 16.90 6.07 14.34
N GLU A 567 15.69 5.58 14.11
CA GLU A 567 15.31 4.26 14.57
C GLU A 567 16.00 3.19 13.71
N TYR A 568 16.63 2.22 14.36
CA TYR A 568 17.24 1.07 13.70
C TYR A 568 16.50 -0.21 14.05
N SER A 569 16.31 -1.06 13.06
CA SER A 569 15.81 -2.40 13.28
C SER A 569 16.84 -3.45 12.88
N GLN A 570 16.74 -4.64 13.48
CA GLN A 570 17.61 -5.79 13.21
C GLN A 570 16.78 -7.05 13.19
N LEU A 571 16.93 -7.85 12.13
CA LEU A 571 16.35 -9.18 12.02
C LEU A 571 17.47 -10.24 12.07
N LEU A 572 17.28 -11.24 12.91
CA LEU A 572 17.92 -12.54 12.82
C LEU A 572 16.84 -13.56 12.48
N GLU A 573 17.02 -14.30 11.39
CA GLU A 573 16.06 -15.31 10.96
C GLU A 573 16.80 -16.56 10.47
N ALA A 574 16.27 -17.72 10.83
CA ALA A 574 16.69 -19.01 10.30
C ALA A 574 15.46 -19.83 9.93
N GLY A 575 15.57 -20.67 8.93
CA GLY A 575 14.42 -21.46 8.50
C GLY A 575 14.70 -22.55 7.50
N LEU A 576 13.62 -23.20 7.12
CA LEU A 576 13.57 -24.28 6.14
C LEU A 576 12.64 -23.90 4.98
N LYS A 577 13.05 -24.19 3.75
CA LYS A 577 12.21 -24.02 2.55
C LYS A 577 12.14 -25.35 1.82
N GLY A 578 10.92 -25.88 1.70
CA GLY A 578 10.66 -27.19 1.10
C GLY A 578 9.79 -27.11 -0.15
N GLU A 579 10.03 -27.99 -1.13
CA GLU A 579 9.17 -28.25 -2.27
C GLU A 579 8.88 -29.76 -2.32
N TRP A 580 7.60 -30.14 -2.21
CA TRP A 580 7.16 -31.51 -2.05
C TRP A 580 6.20 -31.92 -3.18
N PHE A 581 6.04 -33.23 -3.40
CA PHE A 581 5.07 -33.78 -4.36
C PHE A 581 5.25 -33.17 -5.78
N ASP A 582 6.45 -33.28 -6.34
CA ASP A 582 6.80 -32.70 -7.66
C ASP A 582 6.50 -31.18 -7.73
N LYS A 583 6.88 -30.46 -6.67
CA LYS A 583 6.68 -29.03 -6.51
C LYS A 583 5.21 -28.57 -6.40
N ARG A 584 4.28 -29.49 -6.12
CA ARG A 584 2.85 -29.15 -5.92
C ARG A 584 2.60 -28.46 -4.57
N LEU A 585 3.42 -28.74 -3.56
CA LEU A 585 3.39 -28.09 -2.25
C LEU A 585 4.73 -27.38 -2.00
N SER A 586 4.68 -26.10 -1.63
CA SER A 586 5.82 -25.35 -1.12
C SER A 586 5.58 -25.02 0.33
N THR A 587 6.60 -25.18 1.18
CA THR A 587 6.53 -24.85 2.59
C THR A 587 7.70 -23.96 2.99
N THR A 588 7.45 -22.98 3.86
CA THR A 588 8.48 -22.18 4.51
C THR A 588 8.23 -22.19 6.00
N LEU A 589 9.17 -22.75 6.78
CA LEU A 589 9.20 -22.66 8.24
C LEU A 589 10.28 -21.65 8.62
N SER A 590 9.95 -20.63 9.39
CA SER A 590 10.89 -19.62 9.84
C SER A 590 10.83 -19.38 11.34
N PHE A 591 12.01 -19.16 11.93
CA PHE A 591 12.22 -18.73 13.31
C PHE A 591 12.85 -17.35 13.23
N PHE A 592 12.26 -16.36 13.85
CA PHE A 592 12.75 -14.99 13.76
C PHE A 592 12.88 -14.29 15.11
N HIS A 593 13.84 -13.40 15.18
CA HIS A 593 14.03 -12.42 16.23
C HIS A 593 14.21 -11.04 15.58
N LEU A 594 13.20 -10.20 15.71
CA LEU A 594 13.15 -8.84 15.18
C LEU A 594 13.18 -7.86 16.35
N GLN A 595 14.09 -6.89 16.28
CA GLN A 595 14.33 -5.89 17.31
C GLN A 595 14.36 -4.51 16.67
N LYS A 596 13.70 -3.53 17.31
CA LYS A 596 13.74 -2.11 16.95
C LYS A 596 14.30 -1.32 18.13
N ARG A 597 15.19 -0.37 17.85
CA ARG A 597 15.88 0.46 18.84
C ARG A 597 15.74 1.93 18.51
N ASN A 598 16.07 2.78 19.48
CA ASN A 598 16.01 4.23 19.37
C ASN A 598 14.57 4.77 19.21
N THR A 599 13.59 4.05 19.75
CA THR A 599 12.21 4.52 19.79
C THR A 599 12.07 5.67 20.78
N LEU A 600 11.36 6.71 20.39
CA LEU A 600 11.09 7.86 21.22
C LEU A 600 9.87 7.62 22.11
N TYR A 601 10.02 7.88 23.39
CA TYR A 601 8.95 7.88 24.39
C TYR A 601 8.86 9.22 25.08
N ASN A 602 7.67 9.59 25.55
CA ASN A 602 7.50 10.77 26.36
C ASN A 602 8.21 10.57 27.72
N ALA A 603 9.06 11.52 28.09
CA ALA A 603 9.80 11.48 29.36
C ALA A 603 8.89 11.67 30.60
N ASN A 604 7.63 12.04 30.38
CA ASN A 604 6.66 12.38 31.44
C ASN A 604 7.17 13.47 32.42
N ASP A 605 7.97 14.41 31.91
CA ASP A 605 8.46 15.52 32.69
C ASP A 605 7.33 16.52 32.97
N ALA A 606 7.09 16.83 34.25
CA ALA A 606 6.01 17.73 34.67
C ALA A 606 6.21 19.17 34.20
N ASN A 607 7.45 19.61 33.97
CA ASN A 607 7.80 20.95 33.53
C ASN A 607 7.87 21.09 32.01
N ASN A 608 8.12 19.95 31.31
CA ASN A 608 8.17 19.88 29.85
C ASN A 608 7.44 18.64 29.33
N PRO A 609 6.10 18.72 29.14
CA PRO A 609 5.31 17.58 28.68
C PRO A 609 5.66 17.10 27.26
N GLU A 610 6.40 17.90 26.48
CA GLU A 610 6.84 17.55 25.12
C GLU A 610 8.21 16.85 25.09
N LEU A 611 8.89 16.74 26.24
CA LEU A 611 10.22 16.12 26.33
C LEU A 611 10.14 14.64 25.95
N LEU A 612 11.03 14.23 25.06
CA LEU A 612 11.15 12.84 24.60
C LEU A 612 12.49 12.25 25.03
N GLU A 613 12.49 10.97 25.29
CA GLU A 613 13.68 10.17 25.55
C GLU A 613 13.84 9.08 24.50
N GLN A 614 15.07 8.91 24.02
CA GLN A 614 15.42 7.90 23.01
C GLN A 614 16.00 6.64 23.68
N VAL A 615 15.18 5.93 24.42
CA VAL A 615 15.59 4.76 25.22
C VAL A 615 14.84 3.47 24.84
N GLY A 616 13.88 3.58 23.90
CA GLY A 616 12.97 2.50 23.60
C GLY A 616 13.57 1.38 22.79
N GLU A 617 13.29 0.15 23.22
CA GLU A 617 13.53 -1.08 22.47
C GLU A 617 12.23 -1.89 22.37
N GLU A 618 11.90 -2.30 21.17
CA GLU A 618 10.76 -3.17 20.88
C GLU A 618 11.26 -4.47 20.27
N THR A 619 10.77 -5.60 20.75
CA THR A 619 11.18 -6.92 20.27
C THR A 619 9.98 -7.77 19.87
N SER A 620 10.08 -8.44 18.71
CA SER A 620 9.15 -9.47 18.26
C SER A 620 9.92 -10.77 17.96
N LYS A 621 9.45 -11.88 18.49
CA LYS A 621 10.01 -13.22 18.26
C LYS A 621 8.89 -14.17 17.89
N GLY A 622 9.16 -15.10 16.99
CA GLY A 622 8.13 -16.05 16.63
C GLY A 622 8.59 -17.19 15.73
N ILE A 623 7.61 -18.05 15.47
CA ILE A 623 7.69 -19.17 14.53
C ILE A 623 6.56 -18.97 13.53
N GLU A 624 6.87 -19.10 12.25
CA GLU A 624 5.91 -18.95 11.15
C GLU A 624 6.01 -20.17 10.23
N LEU A 625 4.85 -20.62 9.75
CA LEU A 625 4.72 -21.67 8.73
C LEU A 625 3.79 -21.16 7.61
N ASP A 626 4.35 -21.04 6.40
CA ASP A 626 3.63 -20.71 5.17
C ASP A 626 3.58 -21.90 4.23
#